data_a14e483aa91e17f907ba1fe1a5e02733
#
_entry.id   a14e483aa91e17f907ba1fe1a5e02733
#
_cell.length_a   1.000
_cell.length_b   1.000
_cell.length_c   1.000
_cell.angle_alpha   90.00
_cell.angle_beta   90.00
_cell.angle_gamma   90.00
#
_symmetry.space_group_name_H-M   'P 1'
#
loop_
_entity.id
_entity.type
_entity.pdbx_description
1 polymer ?
#
loop_
_entity_poly.entity_id
_entity_poly.type
_entity_poly.pdbx_seq_one_letter_code
_entity_poly.pdbx_strand_id
1 'polypeptide(L)'
;MDLYVNGSRKGEIRSNGDVYIDGRRMGELRSNGDIYVNGSRKGEIRSNGDIYKDGRRVGEVRSNGDIYLDGRRVGEVRSNGDVYKDGRRVGEARNMSNAKWVAAVYFFGFFDL
;
A
#
# COMPACT_ATOMS: atom_id res chain seq x y z
N MET A 1 -2.96 8.63 7.70
CA MET A 1 -3.97 8.07 6.75
C MET A 1 -4.69 6.93 7.44
N ASP A 2 -5.98 7.03 7.59
CA ASP A 2 -6.78 5.93 8.14
C ASP A 2 -7.16 4.97 7.01
N LEU A 3 -7.05 3.68 7.27
CA LEU A 3 -7.27 2.64 6.27
C LEU A 3 -8.56 1.88 6.55
N TYR A 4 -9.46 1.92 5.60
CA TYR A 4 -10.77 1.25 5.68
C TYR A 4 -10.83 0.11 4.68
N VAL A 5 -11.45 -0.99 5.09
CA VAL A 5 -11.72 -2.14 4.20
C VAL A 5 -13.19 -2.50 4.38
N ASN A 6 -13.94 -2.45 3.27
CA ASN A 6 -15.37 -2.75 3.25
C ASN A 6 -16.14 -1.98 4.33
N GLY A 7 -15.78 -0.70 4.49
CA GLY A 7 -16.46 0.18 5.42
C GLY A 7 -15.99 0.14 6.86
N SER A 8 -15.06 -0.76 7.20
CA SER A 8 -14.53 -0.87 8.56
C SER A 8 -13.11 -0.32 8.64
N ARG A 9 -12.83 0.46 9.68
CA ARG A 9 -11.48 0.96 9.90
C ARG A 9 -10.59 -0.20 10.36
N LYS A 10 -9.55 -0.48 9.58
CA LYS A 10 -8.64 -1.60 9.88
C LYS A 10 -7.29 -1.16 10.38
N GLY A 11 -6.88 0.06 10.08
CA GLY A 11 -5.55 0.48 10.47
C GLY A 11 -5.23 1.89 10.08
N GLU A 12 -3.94 2.16 10.03
CA GLU A 12 -3.46 3.51 9.89
C GLU A 12 -2.03 3.50 9.34
N ILE A 13 -1.72 4.44 8.45
CA ILE A 13 -0.33 4.75 8.09
C ILE A 13 -0.05 6.12 8.68
N ARG A 14 0.90 6.20 9.60
CA ARG A 14 1.27 7.47 10.23
C ARG A 14 2.19 8.28 9.34
N SER A 15 2.29 9.56 9.61
CA SER A 15 3.11 10.46 8.79
C SER A 15 4.58 10.07 8.77
N ASN A 16 5.06 9.39 9.81
CA ASN A 16 6.44 8.89 9.86
C ASN A 16 6.62 7.55 9.13
N GLY A 17 5.53 7.01 8.56
CA GLY A 17 5.60 5.76 7.81
C GLY A 17 5.21 4.51 8.60
N ASP A 18 4.97 4.62 9.90
CA ASP A 18 4.55 3.47 10.70
C ASP A 18 3.19 2.96 10.23
N VAL A 19 3.06 1.63 10.13
CA VAL A 19 1.82 0.98 9.72
C VAL A 19 1.24 0.23 10.91
N TYR A 20 0.01 0.60 11.28
CA TYR A 20 -0.74 -0.06 12.34
C TYR A 20 -1.93 -0.79 11.73
N ILE A 21 -2.16 -2.03 12.17
CA ILE A 21 -3.32 -2.82 11.77
C ILE A 21 -3.95 -3.34 13.06
N ASP A 22 -5.24 -3.08 13.23
CA ASP A 22 -5.99 -3.50 14.43
C ASP A 22 -5.29 -3.05 15.71
N GLY A 23 -4.76 -1.82 15.69
CA GLY A 23 -4.14 -1.22 16.87
C GLY A 23 -2.70 -1.66 17.13
N ARG A 24 -2.14 -2.55 16.32
CA ARG A 24 -0.77 -3.04 16.49
C ARG A 24 0.14 -2.49 15.40
N ARG A 25 1.36 -2.09 15.80
CA ARG A 25 2.38 -1.68 14.83
C ARG A 25 2.88 -2.92 14.10
N MET A 26 2.63 -2.98 12.80
CA MET A 26 3.00 -4.13 11.97
C MET A 26 4.29 -3.90 11.20
N GLY A 27 4.65 -2.64 10.96
CA GLY A 27 5.84 -2.36 10.19
C GLY A 27 5.96 -0.88 9.86
N GLU A 28 6.72 -0.62 8.82
CA GLU A 28 7.11 0.75 8.51
C GLU A 28 7.36 0.91 7.01
N LEU A 29 6.89 2.02 6.45
CA LEU A 29 7.18 2.42 5.07
C LEU A 29 8.15 3.61 5.19
N ARG A 30 9.38 3.41 4.74
CA ARG A 30 10.40 4.45 4.89
C ARG A 30 10.41 5.42 3.72
N SER A 31 10.91 6.62 3.97
CA SER A 31 10.95 7.65 2.94
C SER A 31 11.86 7.29 1.78
N ASN A 32 12.86 6.39 2.00
CA ASN A 32 13.73 5.91 0.93
C ASN A 32 13.10 4.79 0.12
N GLY A 33 11.86 4.39 0.45
CA GLY A 33 11.15 3.34 -0.26
C GLY A 33 11.17 1.97 0.39
N ASP A 34 12.00 1.76 1.40
CA ASP A 34 12.09 0.45 2.06
C ASP A 34 10.81 0.13 2.82
N ILE A 35 10.39 -1.13 2.76
CA ILE A 35 9.22 -1.65 3.46
C ILE A 35 9.68 -2.65 4.50
N TYR A 36 9.40 -2.35 5.77
CA TYR A 36 9.72 -3.24 6.88
C TYR A 36 8.45 -3.84 7.44
N VAL A 37 8.50 -5.13 7.77
CA VAL A 37 7.40 -5.86 8.40
C VAL A 37 7.97 -6.59 9.61
N ASN A 38 7.46 -6.26 10.79
CA ASN A 38 7.92 -6.86 12.05
C ASN A 38 9.44 -6.77 12.20
N GLY A 39 10.01 -5.62 11.84
CA GLY A 39 11.43 -5.37 12.02
C GLY A 39 12.34 -5.90 10.91
N SER A 40 11.79 -6.59 9.91
CA SER A 40 12.59 -7.13 8.81
C SER A 40 12.25 -6.39 7.51
N ARG A 41 13.29 -6.07 6.72
CA ARG A 41 13.08 -5.46 5.41
C ARG A 41 12.52 -6.52 4.47
N LYS A 42 11.31 -6.29 3.97
CA LYS A 42 10.61 -7.24 3.10
C LYS A 42 10.52 -6.78 1.66
N GLY A 43 10.68 -5.51 1.41
CA GLY A 43 10.56 -5.02 0.05
C GLY A 43 10.87 -3.56 -0.08
N GLU A 44 10.50 -3.02 -1.23
CA GLU A 44 10.89 -1.67 -1.60
C GLU A 44 9.91 -1.08 -2.60
N ILE A 45 9.61 0.21 -2.45
CA ILE A 45 8.89 0.99 -3.44
C ILE A 45 9.91 1.90 -4.09
N ARG A 46 10.16 1.71 -5.39
CA ARG A 46 11.11 2.55 -6.10
C ARG A 46 10.46 3.84 -6.57
N SER A 47 11.28 4.85 -6.83
CA SER A 47 10.79 6.16 -7.24
C SER A 47 9.99 6.13 -8.54
N ASN A 48 10.27 5.16 -9.41
CA ASN A 48 9.52 4.99 -10.66
C ASN A 48 8.19 4.23 -10.49
N GLY A 49 7.88 3.81 -9.26
CA GLY A 49 6.65 3.09 -8.97
C GLY A 49 6.77 1.59 -8.91
N ASP A 50 7.94 1.03 -9.23
CA ASP A 50 8.14 -0.42 -9.14
C ASP A 50 8.12 -0.88 -7.69
N ILE A 51 7.48 -2.03 -7.45
CA ILE A 51 7.39 -2.65 -6.13
C ILE A 51 8.20 -3.93 -6.16
N TYR A 52 9.14 -4.03 -5.21
CA TYR A 52 9.96 -5.23 -5.02
C TYR A 52 9.59 -5.90 -3.72
N LYS A 53 9.56 -7.23 -3.74
CA LYS A 53 9.28 -8.03 -2.55
C LYS A 53 10.31 -9.17 -2.53
N ASP A 54 11.06 -9.25 -1.44
CA ASP A 54 12.13 -10.24 -1.28
C ASP A 54 13.10 -10.24 -2.48
N GLY A 55 13.44 -9.04 -2.96
CA GLY A 55 14.41 -8.87 -4.03
C GLY A 55 13.87 -9.05 -5.44
N ARG A 56 12.57 -9.35 -5.59
CA ARG A 56 11.93 -9.56 -6.90
C ARG A 56 10.94 -8.46 -7.19
N ARG A 57 10.95 -8.01 -8.44
CA ARG A 57 9.92 -7.07 -8.89
C ARG A 57 8.59 -7.81 -8.99
N VAL A 58 7.61 -7.40 -8.19
CA VAL A 58 6.29 -8.05 -8.17
C VAL A 58 5.21 -7.21 -8.81
N GLY A 59 5.45 -5.93 -9.02
CA GLY A 59 4.42 -5.09 -9.64
C GLY A 59 4.83 -3.64 -9.71
N GLU A 60 3.83 -2.80 -9.93
CA GLU A 60 4.06 -1.40 -10.23
C GLU A 60 2.86 -0.57 -9.83
N VAL A 61 3.12 0.63 -9.30
CA VAL A 61 2.09 1.64 -9.05
C VAL A 61 2.34 2.76 -10.05
N ARG A 62 1.41 2.97 -10.97
CA ARG A 62 1.57 4.00 -11.98
C ARG A 62 1.14 5.37 -11.47
N SER A 63 1.63 6.42 -12.12
CA SER A 63 1.35 7.79 -11.68
C SER A 63 -0.14 8.14 -11.73
N ASN A 64 -0.92 7.44 -12.56
CA ASN A 64 -2.37 7.66 -12.64
C ASN A 64 -3.15 6.86 -11.57
N GLY A 65 -2.44 6.12 -10.71
CA GLY A 65 -3.07 5.33 -9.65
C GLY A 65 -3.32 3.87 -9.99
N ASP A 66 -3.06 3.45 -11.23
CA ASP A 66 -3.26 2.05 -11.62
C ASP A 66 -2.21 1.17 -10.97
N ILE A 67 -2.63 -0.01 -10.53
CA ILE A 67 -1.79 -0.98 -9.86
C ILE A 67 -1.66 -2.22 -10.73
N TYR A 68 -0.41 -2.62 -10.98
CA TYR A 68 -0.11 -3.83 -11.76
C TYR A 68 0.58 -4.84 -10.87
N LEU A 69 0.19 -6.10 -11.02
CA LEU A 69 0.79 -7.23 -10.30
C LEU A 69 1.14 -8.27 -11.35
N ASP A 70 2.43 -8.62 -11.44
CA ASP A 70 2.91 -9.60 -12.43
C ASP A 70 2.45 -9.25 -13.85
N GLY A 71 2.48 -7.97 -14.19
CA GLY A 71 2.15 -7.51 -15.54
C GLY A 71 0.66 -7.31 -15.81
N ARG A 72 -0.21 -7.59 -14.85
CA ARG A 72 -1.66 -7.43 -14.98
C ARG A 72 -2.16 -6.28 -14.14
N ARG A 73 -3.07 -5.49 -14.72
CA ARG A 73 -3.74 -4.46 -13.94
C ARG A 73 -4.72 -5.13 -12.98
N VAL A 74 -4.50 -4.93 -11.68
CA VAL A 74 -5.34 -5.56 -10.65
C VAL A 74 -6.20 -4.57 -9.90
N GLY A 75 -5.95 -3.29 -10.06
CA GLY A 75 -6.76 -2.32 -9.35
C GLY A 75 -6.24 -0.91 -9.49
N GLU A 76 -6.70 -0.07 -8.57
CA GLU A 76 -6.46 1.36 -8.67
C GLU A 76 -6.60 2.02 -7.30
N VAL A 77 -5.73 2.98 -7.02
CA VAL A 77 -5.88 3.90 -5.89
C VAL A 77 -6.21 5.25 -6.48
N ARG A 78 -7.41 5.75 -6.19
CA ARG A 78 -7.86 7.02 -6.73
C ARG A 78 -7.35 8.19 -5.91
N SER A 79 -7.33 9.36 -6.51
CA SER A 79 -6.80 10.57 -5.85
C SER A 79 -7.58 10.93 -4.59
N ASN A 80 -8.85 10.52 -4.48
CA ASN A 80 -9.65 10.77 -3.27
C ASN A 80 -9.42 9.71 -2.19
N GLY A 81 -8.53 8.74 -2.44
CA GLY A 81 -8.21 7.69 -1.47
C GLY A 81 -8.98 6.40 -1.65
N ASP A 82 -9.95 6.34 -2.56
CA ASP A 82 -10.69 5.10 -2.81
C ASP A 82 -9.77 4.05 -3.42
N VAL A 83 -9.93 2.81 -2.97
CA VAL A 83 -9.15 1.67 -3.43
C VAL A 83 -10.08 0.70 -4.14
N TYR A 84 -9.76 0.40 -5.40
CA TYR A 84 -10.53 -0.53 -6.22
C TYR A 84 -9.69 -1.76 -6.56
N LYS A 85 -10.29 -2.94 -6.46
CA LYS A 85 -9.70 -4.21 -6.93
C LYS A 85 -10.67 -4.85 -7.90
N ASP A 86 -10.17 -5.17 -9.11
CA ASP A 86 -10.97 -5.82 -10.15
C ASP A 86 -12.30 -5.11 -10.38
N GLY A 87 -12.25 -3.77 -10.39
CA GLY A 87 -13.41 -2.94 -10.68
C GLY A 87 -14.35 -2.70 -9.52
N ARG A 88 -14.06 -3.25 -8.33
CA ARG A 88 -14.88 -3.07 -7.12
C ARG A 88 -14.17 -2.20 -6.10
N ARG A 89 -14.92 -1.29 -5.49
CA ARG A 89 -14.38 -0.52 -4.38
C ARG A 89 -14.29 -1.43 -3.16
N VAL A 90 -13.07 -1.62 -2.66
CA VAL A 90 -12.82 -2.50 -1.52
C VAL A 90 -12.37 -1.76 -0.28
N GLY A 91 -12.02 -0.50 -0.42
CA GLY A 91 -11.54 0.26 0.73
C GLY A 91 -11.31 1.72 0.43
N GLU A 92 -10.73 2.37 1.42
CA GLU A 92 -10.49 3.81 1.34
C GLU A 92 -9.36 4.18 2.29
N ALA A 93 -8.43 5.02 1.81
CA ALA A 93 -7.42 5.61 2.67
C ALA A 93 -7.82 7.06 2.90
N ARG A 94 -8.33 7.37 4.08
CA ARG A 94 -8.76 8.73 4.42
C ARG A 94 -7.54 9.60 4.71
N ASN A 95 -7.62 10.85 4.28
CA ASN A 95 -6.52 11.81 4.41
C ASN A 95 -5.26 11.29 3.73
N MET A 96 -5.44 10.71 2.55
CA MET A 96 -4.34 10.13 1.80
C MET A 96 -3.33 11.20 1.39
N SER A 97 -2.06 10.97 1.72
CA SER A 97 -0.96 11.86 1.34
C SER A 97 0.06 11.16 0.45
N ASN A 98 -0.02 9.83 0.32
CA ASN A 98 0.96 9.07 -0.45
C ASN A 98 0.29 7.82 -1.04
N ALA A 99 -0.08 7.92 -2.32
CA ALA A 99 -0.79 6.84 -3.00
C ALA A 99 0.06 5.57 -3.14
N LYS A 100 1.37 5.71 -3.29
CA LYS A 100 2.25 4.55 -3.40
C LYS A 100 2.28 3.76 -2.10
N TRP A 101 2.28 4.43 -0.96
CA TRP A 101 2.20 3.77 0.34
C TRP A 101 0.89 3.01 0.47
N VAL A 102 -0.22 3.66 0.09
CA VAL A 102 -1.55 3.04 0.14
C VAL A 102 -1.56 1.78 -0.74
N ALA A 103 -1.04 1.89 -1.96
CA ALA A 103 -0.98 0.76 -2.87
C ALA A 103 -0.17 -0.40 -2.29
N ALA A 104 0.98 -0.08 -1.69
CA ALA A 104 1.84 -1.10 -1.09
C ALA A 104 1.12 -1.87 0.02
N VAL A 105 0.32 -1.17 0.81
CA VAL A 105 -0.38 -1.78 1.93
C VAL A 105 -1.57 -2.63 1.47
N TYR A 106 -2.31 -2.17 0.46
CA TYR A 106 -3.53 -2.87 0.03
C TYR A 106 -3.31 -3.99 -0.97
N PHE A 107 -2.24 -3.96 -1.79
CA PHE A 107 -2.18 -4.82 -2.97
C PHE A 107 -1.11 -5.89 -2.95
N PHE A 108 -0.04 -5.74 -2.19
CA PHE A 108 1.14 -6.60 -2.37
C PHE A 108 1.37 -7.59 -1.24
N GLY A 109 0.44 -7.68 -0.32
CA GLY A 109 0.49 -8.71 0.70
C GLY A 109 1.57 -8.52 1.77
N PHE A 110 2.13 -7.31 1.91
CA PHE A 110 3.09 -7.05 2.97
C PHE A 110 2.43 -7.04 4.35
N PHE A 111 1.21 -6.55 4.40
CA PHE A 111 0.44 -6.45 5.64
C PHE A 111 -0.92 -7.11 5.42
N ASP A 112 -1.48 -7.68 6.45
CA ASP A 112 -2.77 -8.39 6.36
C ASP A 112 -3.92 -7.39 6.34
N LEU A 113 -4.11 -6.74 5.22
CA LEU A 113 -5.20 -5.79 5.05
C LEU A 113 -6.21 -6.27 3.98
#